data_ea3027a9b58617ecd9b377da32be7fc6
#
_entry.id   ea3027a9b58617ecd9b377da32be7fc6
#
_cell.length_a   1.000
_cell.length_b   1.000
_cell.length_c   1.000
_cell.angle_alpha   90.00
_cell.angle_beta   90.00
_cell.angle_gamma   90.00
#
_symmetry.space_group_name_H-M   'P 1'
#
loop_
_entity.id
_entity.type
_entity.pdbx_description
1 polymer ?
#
loop_
_entity_poly.entity_id
_entity_poly.type
_entity_poly.pdbx_seq_one_letter_code
_entity_poly.pdbx_strand_id
1 'polypeptide(L)'
;MTEHTTSYYAASANAYEPFPTLSESISCDVCVVGGGYTGLSSTLHLAEMGYDVVLLEGARIGFGASGRNGGQLVNSYSRDIDVIEKNYGPDAAKVLGSMMFEGGEIIRERIQRYQIQCDYRPGGLFVALNHKQLETLEEQKANWERYGNTQLELLDASAIRREVDSERYTGALLDRSGGHIHPLNLAIGEADAIRLNGGRVYEQSPVTAIQHTSPAVVSTQHGQVTARYVIVAGNAYLGDKVEPELAKRSMPCGTQVVTTAPLPEEVVRTLIPNNYCVEDCNYLLDYYRLTADNRLLYGGGVVYGARDPDDVERLVMPKLLKTFPQLAGVKIDYRWTGNFLLTLSRMPQFGRLDKNIYYMQGYSGHGVTSTHLAGRLISELLRGDAERFDAFANLPHYPFPGGRSLRIPFTAMGAAYYSLRDRLGV
;
A
#
# COMPACT_ATOMS: atom_id res chain seq x y z
N MET A 1 -6.12 24.71 -3.76
CA MET A 1 -6.70 23.35 -3.75
C MET A 1 -5.65 22.40 -4.29
N THR A 2 -5.40 21.29 -3.61
CA THR A 2 -4.39 20.29 -4.01
C THR A 2 -5.07 19.15 -4.72
N GLU A 3 -4.82 19.01 -6.02
CA GLU A 3 -5.40 17.98 -6.88
C GLU A 3 -4.46 16.77 -7.05
N HIS A 4 -4.95 15.66 -7.58
CA HIS A 4 -4.15 14.48 -7.87
C HIS A 4 -2.97 14.81 -8.81
N THR A 5 -1.87 14.06 -8.65
CA THR A 5 -0.76 14.14 -9.61
C THR A 5 -1.20 13.65 -10.98
N THR A 6 -0.59 14.18 -12.04
CA THR A 6 -0.81 13.69 -13.40
C THR A 6 -0.35 12.23 -13.49
N SER A 7 -1.30 11.31 -13.53
CA SER A 7 -1.08 9.87 -13.58
C SER A 7 -2.15 9.20 -14.41
N TYR A 8 -1.91 7.95 -14.82
CA TYR A 8 -2.94 7.13 -15.44
C TYR A 8 -4.19 7.03 -14.55
N TYR A 9 -4.00 6.84 -13.25
CA TYR A 9 -5.11 6.70 -12.32
C TYR A 9 -5.97 7.95 -12.20
N ALA A 10 -5.35 9.14 -12.17
CA ALA A 10 -6.11 10.39 -12.15
C ALA A 10 -6.85 10.65 -13.47
N ALA A 11 -6.28 10.22 -14.60
CA ALA A 11 -6.89 10.39 -15.93
C ALA A 11 -8.02 9.39 -16.21
N SER A 12 -8.03 8.22 -15.56
CA SER A 12 -9.00 7.14 -15.75
C SER A 12 -9.86 6.86 -14.52
N ALA A 13 -9.83 7.75 -13.52
CA ALA A 13 -10.64 7.63 -12.32
C ALA A 13 -12.14 7.70 -12.67
N ASN A 14 -12.93 6.91 -11.95
CA ASN A 14 -14.39 7.02 -11.99
C ASN A 14 -14.81 8.43 -11.57
N ALA A 15 -15.86 8.93 -12.20
CA ALA A 15 -16.46 10.19 -11.79
C ALA A 15 -17.01 10.05 -10.36
N TYR A 16 -16.70 11.01 -9.52
CA TYR A 16 -17.28 11.12 -8.17
C TYR A 16 -17.57 12.59 -7.86
N GLU A 17 -18.49 12.81 -6.94
CA GLU A 17 -18.76 14.15 -6.40
C GLU A 17 -17.73 14.47 -5.31
N PRO A 18 -16.94 15.54 -5.46
CA PRO A 18 -15.96 15.92 -4.45
C PRO A 18 -16.61 16.18 -3.09
N PHE A 19 -15.98 15.70 -2.02
CA PHE A 19 -16.47 15.91 -0.68
C PHE A 19 -16.24 17.37 -0.23
N PRO A 20 -17.09 17.91 0.66
CA PRO A 20 -16.97 19.30 1.12
C PRO A 20 -15.67 19.51 1.91
N THR A 21 -15.25 20.78 1.99
CA THR A 21 -14.19 21.21 2.92
C THR A 21 -14.80 21.48 4.29
N LEU A 22 -14.11 21.07 5.38
CA LEU A 22 -14.53 21.40 6.74
C LEU A 22 -14.38 22.92 6.97
N SER A 23 -15.52 23.59 7.22
CA SER A 23 -15.59 25.04 7.40
C SER A 23 -16.20 25.45 8.75
N GLU A 24 -16.47 24.50 9.63
CA GLU A 24 -17.14 24.73 10.90
C GLU A 24 -16.52 23.90 12.04
N SER A 25 -16.99 24.15 13.26
CA SER A 25 -16.65 23.34 14.42
C SER A 25 -17.70 22.26 14.64
N ILE A 26 -17.27 21.00 14.58
CA ILE A 26 -18.16 19.84 14.73
C ILE A 26 -17.65 18.90 15.82
N SER A 27 -18.49 17.96 16.23
CA SER A 27 -18.11 16.87 17.13
C SER A 27 -18.43 15.51 16.52
N CYS A 28 -17.75 14.47 17.02
CA CYS A 28 -17.96 13.09 16.62
C CYS A 28 -17.41 12.10 17.67
N ASP A 29 -17.71 10.81 17.50
CA ASP A 29 -17.07 9.76 18.31
C ASP A 29 -15.61 9.56 17.88
N VAL A 30 -15.35 9.49 16.57
CA VAL A 30 -14.02 9.21 16.02
C VAL A 30 -13.68 10.17 14.89
N CYS A 31 -12.55 10.87 15.00
CA CYS A 31 -11.96 11.65 13.93
C CYS A 31 -10.78 10.90 13.31
N VAL A 32 -10.81 10.64 12.00
CA VAL A 32 -9.76 9.96 11.25
C VAL A 32 -9.01 10.99 10.40
N VAL A 33 -7.69 11.04 10.53
CA VAL A 33 -6.81 11.99 9.82
C VAL A 33 -6.07 11.29 8.70
N GLY A 34 -6.46 11.59 7.45
CA GLY A 34 -5.90 11.05 6.21
C GLY A 34 -6.88 10.17 5.44
N GLY A 35 -7.17 10.54 4.20
CA GLY A 35 -8.09 9.87 3.27
C GLY A 35 -7.42 8.85 2.34
N GLY A 36 -6.33 8.22 2.80
CA GLY A 36 -5.74 7.03 2.18
C GLY A 36 -6.41 5.75 2.67
N TYR A 37 -6.01 4.58 2.17
CA TYR A 37 -6.62 3.29 2.52
C TYR A 37 -6.72 3.01 4.02
N THR A 38 -5.71 3.35 4.82
CA THR A 38 -5.78 3.17 6.27
C THR A 38 -6.94 3.95 6.86
N GLY A 39 -7.07 5.23 6.49
CA GLY A 39 -8.16 6.08 6.99
C GLY A 39 -9.51 5.65 6.44
N LEU A 40 -9.60 5.36 5.14
CA LEU A 40 -10.85 4.89 4.51
C LEU A 40 -11.31 3.58 5.14
N SER A 41 -10.40 2.60 5.28
CA SER A 41 -10.74 1.31 5.89
C SER A 41 -11.18 1.45 7.35
N SER A 42 -10.47 2.26 8.14
CA SER A 42 -10.85 2.53 9.54
C SER A 42 -12.22 3.20 9.63
N THR A 43 -12.44 4.24 8.82
CA THR A 43 -13.69 5.00 8.81
C THR A 43 -14.87 4.14 8.39
N LEU A 44 -14.70 3.31 7.35
CA LEU A 44 -15.76 2.44 6.86
C LEU A 44 -16.15 1.38 7.89
N HIS A 45 -15.18 0.68 8.50
CA HIS A 45 -15.48 -0.27 9.57
C HIS A 45 -16.21 0.37 10.75
N LEU A 46 -15.80 1.58 11.16
CA LEU A 46 -16.44 2.30 12.26
C LEU A 46 -17.85 2.78 11.91
N ALA A 47 -18.06 3.30 10.70
CA ALA A 47 -19.38 3.68 10.21
C ALA A 47 -20.33 2.49 10.12
N GLU A 48 -19.87 1.32 9.62
CA GLU A 48 -20.62 0.05 9.60
C GLU A 48 -21.01 -0.41 11.00
N MET A 49 -20.24 -0.04 12.03
CA MET A 49 -20.53 -0.34 13.44
C MET A 49 -21.43 0.72 14.12
N GLY A 50 -21.83 1.78 13.41
CA GLY A 50 -22.70 2.82 13.91
C GLY A 50 -22.02 3.93 14.73
N TYR A 51 -20.68 4.06 14.67
CA TYR A 51 -19.99 5.23 15.23
C TYR A 51 -20.28 6.48 14.41
N ASP A 52 -20.41 7.62 15.08
CA ASP A 52 -20.35 8.93 14.42
C ASP A 52 -18.89 9.22 14.07
N VAL A 53 -18.53 9.04 12.80
CA VAL A 53 -17.15 9.12 12.33
C VAL A 53 -16.96 10.24 11.31
N VAL A 54 -15.86 10.98 11.47
CA VAL A 54 -15.41 12.05 10.56
C VAL A 54 -14.05 11.71 10.01
N LEU A 55 -13.90 11.76 8.68
CA LEU A 55 -12.61 11.62 7.99
C LEU A 55 -12.19 12.96 7.40
N LEU A 56 -10.95 13.38 7.69
CA LEU A 56 -10.33 14.59 7.18
C LEU A 56 -9.19 14.26 6.23
N GLU A 57 -9.32 14.63 4.95
CA GLU A 57 -8.28 14.52 3.94
C GLU A 57 -7.74 15.91 3.56
N GLY A 58 -6.42 16.04 3.53
CA GLY A 58 -5.77 17.32 3.24
C GLY A 58 -5.84 17.75 1.78
N ALA A 59 -6.05 16.81 0.88
CA ALA A 59 -6.14 17.02 -0.57
C ALA A 59 -7.41 16.37 -1.12
N ARG A 60 -7.27 15.36 -1.99
CA ARG A 60 -8.35 14.51 -2.51
C ARG A 60 -8.26 13.11 -1.92
N ILE A 61 -9.38 12.41 -1.83
CA ILE A 61 -9.39 10.99 -1.42
C ILE A 61 -8.40 10.18 -2.25
N GLY A 62 -7.56 9.38 -1.59
CA GLY A 62 -6.53 8.60 -2.27
C GLY A 62 -5.34 9.41 -2.81
N PHE A 63 -5.19 10.69 -2.48
CA PHE A 63 -4.11 11.56 -2.98
C PHE A 63 -2.70 10.99 -2.79
N GLY A 64 -2.44 10.35 -1.64
CA GLY A 64 -1.15 9.80 -1.30
C GLY A 64 -0.80 8.49 -2.01
N ALA A 65 -0.06 7.62 -1.34
CA ALA A 65 0.34 6.31 -1.87
C ALA A 65 -0.84 5.43 -2.32
N SER A 66 -2.01 5.60 -1.72
CA SER A 66 -3.22 4.81 -2.01
C SER A 66 -3.71 4.98 -3.45
N GLY A 67 -3.61 6.17 -4.03
CA GLY A 67 -3.98 6.40 -5.43
C GLY A 67 -2.80 6.43 -6.41
N ARG A 68 -1.60 5.99 -6.00
CA ARG A 68 -0.37 6.06 -6.83
C ARG A 68 0.41 4.76 -6.91
N ASN A 69 0.00 3.71 -6.19
CA ASN A 69 0.69 2.42 -6.12
C ASN A 69 0.46 1.56 -7.37
N GLY A 70 1.10 0.39 -7.45
CA GLY A 70 0.96 -0.54 -8.57
C GLY A 70 -0.42 -1.17 -8.73
N GLY A 71 -1.27 -1.07 -7.71
CA GLY A 71 -2.60 -1.68 -7.69
C GLY A 71 -2.60 -3.15 -7.30
N GLN A 72 -1.49 -3.70 -6.84
CA GLN A 72 -1.37 -5.12 -6.49
C GLN A 72 -1.93 -5.41 -5.10
N LEU A 73 -2.70 -6.48 -4.99
CA LEU A 73 -3.19 -7.07 -3.75
C LEU A 73 -2.22 -8.18 -3.32
N VAL A 74 -1.16 -7.79 -2.64
CA VAL A 74 -0.15 -8.71 -2.11
C VAL A 74 -0.53 -9.11 -0.69
N ASN A 75 -0.74 -10.40 -0.48
CA ASN A 75 -1.16 -10.97 0.79
C ASN A 75 0.02 -11.20 1.75
N SER A 76 0.82 -10.18 2.00
CA SER A 76 1.94 -10.29 2.93
C SER A 76 2.25 -8.94 3.59
N TYR A 77 3.01 -9.00 4.67
CA TYR A 77 3.73 -7.82 5.15
C TYR A 77 5.02 -7.63 4.31
N SER A 78 5.73 -6.52 4.51
CA SER A 78 7.03 -6.31 3.84
C SER A 78 8.17 -7.20 4.42
N ARG A 79 7.82 -8.10 5.33
CA ARG A 79 8.63 -9.21 5.84
C ARG A 79 7.77 -10.46 5.88
N ASP A 80 8.32 -11.55 5.40
CA ASP A 80 7.62 -12.82 5.43
C ASP A 80 7.65 -13.43 6.84
N ILE A 81 6.82 -14.43 7.06
CA ILE A 81 6.51 -15.00 8.38
C ILE A 81 7.74 -15.65 9.04
N ASP A 82 8.62 -16.28 8.28
CA ASP A 82 9.88 -16.84 8.78
C ASP A 82 10.80 -15.76 9.37
N VAL A 83 10.87 -14.59 8.71
CA VAL A 83 11.62 -13.43 9.19
C VAL A 83 10.98 -12.83 10.44
N ILE A 84 9.65 -12.83 10.52
CA ILE A 84 8.91 -12.39 11.71
C ILE A 84 9.18 -13.36 12.87
N GLU A 85 9.12 -14.66 12.66
CA GLU A 85 9.39 -15.68 13.66
C GLU A 85 10.83 -15.56 14.20
N LYS A 86 11.80 -15.41 13.31
CA LYS A 86 13.22 -15.21 13.67
C LYS A 86 13.45 -13.98 14.52
N ASN A 87 12.77 -12.85 14.21
CA ASN A 87 13.03 -11.56 14.85
C ASN A 87 12.20 -11.31 16.10
N TYR A 88 11.00 -11.89 16.20
CA TYR A 88 10.00 -11.59 17.23
C TYR A 88 9.48 -12.82 17.98
N GLY A 89 9.91 -14.01 17.57
CA GLY A 89 9.53 -15.28 18.18
C GLY A 89 8.27 -15.93 17.58
N PRO A 90 8.04 -17.21 17.94
CA PRO A 90 6.95 -18.02 17.34
C PRO A 90 5.55 -17.51 17.69
N ASP A 91 5.35 -16.95 18.88
CA ASP A 91 4.04 -16.43 19.29
C ASP A 91 3.63 -15.24 18.44
N ALA A 92 4.54 -14.28 18.20
CA ALA A 92 4.31 -13.14 17.32
C ALA A 92 4.04 -13.61 15.88
N ALA A 93 4.83 -14.55 15.36
CA ALA A 93 4.63 -15.11 14.02
C ALA A 93 3.27 -15.80 13.88
N LYS A 94 2.83 -16.56 14.90
CA LYS A 94 1.54 -17.21 14.90
C LYS A 94 0.39 -16.22 14.82
N VAL A 95 0.41 -15.15 15.63
CA VAL A 95 -0.65 -14.14 15.65
C VAL A 95 -0.63 -13.33 14.35
N LEU A 96 0.53 -12.81 13.93
CA LEU A 96 0.64 -12.00 12.71
C LEU A 96 0.37 -12.82 11.45
N GLY A 97 0.81 -14.07 11.39
CA GLY A 97 0.55 -14.99 10.28
C GLY A 97 -0.92 -15.32 10.11
N SER A 98 -1.66 -15.49 11.22
CA SER A 98 -3.11 -15.80 11.16
C SER A 98 -3.94 -14.66 10.56
N MET A 99 -3.42 -13.44 10.52
CA MET A 99 -4.10 -12.24 10.00
C MET A 99 -3.64 -11.83 8.59
N MET A 100 -2.59 -12.47 8.07
CA MET A 100 -1.87 -11.99 6.90
C MET A 100 -2.72 -11.87 5.63
N PHE A 101 -3.74 -12.72 5.50
CA PHE A 101 -4.61 -12.79 4.31
C PHE A 101 -5.91 -11.99 4.44
N GLU A 102 -6.28 -11.58 5.66
CA GLU A 102 -7.56 -10.90 5.92
C GLU A 102 -7.70 -9.57 5.16
N GLY A 103 -6.62 -8.82 4.98
CA GLY A 103 -6.70 -7.54 4.27
C GLY A 103 -7.15 -7.69 2.81
N GLY A 104 -6.71 -8.72 2.13
CA GLY A 104 -7.17 -9.05 0.78
C GLY A 104 -8.64 -9.50 0.75
N GLU A 105 -9.08 -10.25 1.76
CA GLU A 105 -10.48 -10.66 1.92
C GLU A 105 -11.38 -9.44 2.13
N ILE A 106 -11.02 -8.54 3.03
CA ILE A 106 -11.75 -7.29 3.27
C ILE A 106 -11.95 -6.50 1.98
N ILE A 107 -10.91 -6.36 1.16
CA ILE A 107 -11.00 -5.64 -0.11
C ILE A 107 -12.01 -6.32 -1.05
N ARG A 108 -11.92 -7.64 -1.23
CA ARG A 108 -12.84 -8.40 -2.10
C ARG A 108 -14.29 -8.32 -1.60
N GLU A 109 -14.52 -8.44 -0.30
CA GLU A 109 -15.84 -8.29 0.33
C GLU A 109 -16.42 -6.90 0.07
N ARG A 110 -15.61 -5.84 0.19
CA ARG A 110 -16.04 -4.46 -0.07
C ARG A 110 -16.36 -4.21 -1.53
N ILE A 111 -15.50 -4.69 -2.44
CA ILE A 111 -15.75 -4.62 -3.89
C ILE A 111 -17.11 -5.24 -4.21
N GLN A 112 -17.41 -6.42 -3.67
CA GLN A 112 -18.66 -7.11 -3.89
C GLN A 112 -19.85 -6.41 -3.19
N ARG A 113 -19.72 -6.07 -1.91
CA ARG A 113 -20.80 -5.49 -1.09
C ARG A 113 -21.24 -4.13 -1.58
N TYR A 114 -20.28 -3.26 -1.92
CA TYR A 114 -20.53 -1.89 -2.37
C TYR A 114 -20.47 -1.72 -3.88
N GLN A 115 -20.30 -2.81 -4.62
CA GLN A 115 -20.23 -2.82 -6.10
C GLN A 115 -19.17 -1.84 -6.64
N ILE A 116 -18.01 -1.78 -5.98
CA ILE A 116 -16.93 -0.84 -6.32
C ILE A 116 -16.34 -1.20 -7.69
N GLN A 117 -16.41 -0.27 -8.63
CA GLN A 117 -15.86 -0.44 -9.97
C GLN A 117 -14.37 -0.05 -9.97
N CYS A 118 -13.50 -0.98 -9.62
CA CYS A 118 -12.04 -0.77 -9.52
C CYS A 118 -11.21 -1.77 -10.34
N ASP A 119 -11.76 -2.30 -11.42
CA ASP A 119 -11.06 -3.20 -12.36
C ASP A 119 -10.38 -4.40 -11.69
N TYR A 120 -10.96 -4.96 -10.63
CA TYR A 120 -10.39 -6.08 -9.91
C TYR A 120 -10.16 -7.29 -10.82
N ARG A 121 -8.93 -7.82 -10.77
CA ARG A 121 -8.52 -9.08 -11.41
C ARG A 121 -7.81 -9.96 -10.39
N PRO A 122 -8.25 -11.23 -10.24
CA PRO A 122 -7.61 -12.16 -9.31
C PRO A 122 -6.29 -12.70 -9.87
N GLY A 123 -5.41 -13.10 -8.97
CA GLY A 123 -4.13 -13.75 -9.27
C GLY A 123 -2.96 -12.78 -9.35
N GLY A 124 -1.89 -13.13 -8.64
CA GLY A 124 -0.61 -12.44 -8.63
C GLY A 124 0.55 -13.43 -8.71
N LEU A 125 1.59 -13.05 -9.43
CA LEU A 125 2.79 -13.84 -9.65
C LEU A 125 3.99 -13.21 -8.93
N PHE A 126 4.66 -13.99 -8.11
CA PHE A 126 6.00 -13.70 -7.59
C PHE A 126 7.00 -14.43 -8.47
N VAL A 127 7.81 -13.71 -9.24
CA VAL A 127 8.67 -14.33 -10.26
C VAL A 127 10.13 -14.39 -9.82
N ALA A 128 10.74 -15.58 -9.94
CA ALA A 128 12.14 -15.83 -9.62
C ALA A 128 13.04 -15.61 -10.85
N LEU A 129 14.15 -14.90 -10.65
CA LEU A 129 15.17 -14.63 -11.66
C LEU A 129 16.34 -15.62 -11.61
N ASN A 130 16.41 -16.44 -10.55
CA ASN A 130 17.43 -17.46 -10.34
C ASN A 130 16.90 -18.57 -9.43
N HIS A 131 17.64 -19.67 -9.34
CA HIS A 131 17.23 -20.85 -8.55
C HIS A 131 17.09 -20.55 -7.06
N LYS A 132 17.95 -19.71 -6.47
CA LYS A 132 17.86 -19.34 -5.06
C LYS A 132 16.58 -18.60 -4.71
N GLN A 133 16.14 -17.69 -5.60
CA GLN A 133 14.85 -17.02 -5.45
C GLN A 133 13.70 -18.02 -5.60
N LEU A 134 13.82 -19.03 -6.48
CA LEU A 134 12.80 -20.06 -6.61
C LEU A 134 12.69 -20.92 -5.35
N GLU A 135 13.81 -21.34 -4.76
CA GLU A 135 13.85 -22.01 -3.46
C GLU A 135 13.15 -21.18 -2.36
N THR A 136 13.42 -19.86 -2.33
CA THR A 136 12.73 -18.95 -1.39
C THR A 136 11.21 -18.91 -1.62
N LEU A 137 10.75 -18.97 -2.87
CA LEU A 137 9.31 -19.04 -3.19
C LEU A 137 8.68 -20.39 -2.77
N GLU A 138 9.43 -21.49 -2.83
CA GLU A 138 8.99 -22.80 -2.31
C GLU A 138 8.79 -22.74 -0.78
N GLU A 139 9.75 -22.15 -0.07
CA GLU A 139 9.65 -21.92 1.37
C GLU A 139 8.48 -20.98 1.72
N GLN A 140 8.31 -19.90 0.97
CA GLN A 140 7.19 -18.96 1.12
C GLN A 140 5.85 -19.66 0.92
N LYS A 141 5.71 -20.49 -0.11
CA LYS A 141 4.50 -21.30 -0.34
C LYS A 141 4.18 -22.14 0.88
N ALA A 142 5.15 -22.93 1.38
CA ALA A 142 4.95 -23.79 2.54
C ALA A 142 4.56 -22.99 3.79
N ASN A 143 5.17 -21.83 3.99
CA ASN A 143 4.83 -20.92 5.09
C ASN A 143 3.40 -20.39 4.96
N TRP A 144 2.99 -19.92 3.78
CA TRP A 144 1.66 -19.37 3.57
C TRP A 144 0.55 -20.43 3.67
N GLU A 145 0.79 -21.66 3.18
CA GLU A 145 -0.11 -22.80 3.35
C GLU A 145 -0.34 -23.15 4.83
N ARG A 146 0.70 -23.06 5.66
CA ARG A 146 0.61 -23.27 7.11
C ARG A 146 -0.34 -22.26 7.80
N TYR A 147 -0.49 -21.05 7.22
CA TYR A 147 -1.40 -20.02 7.71
C TYR A 147 -2.71 -19.90 6.91
N GLY A 148 -3.03 -20.90 6.10
CA GLY A 148 -4.34 -21.08 5.49
C GLY A 148 -4.49 -20.62 4.04
N ASN A 149 -3.45 -20.09 3.39
CA ASN A 149 -3.52 -19.81 1.95
C ASN A 149 -3.25 -21.10 1.16
N THR A 150 -4.31 -21.76 0.72
CA THR A 150 -4.25 -22.98 -0.09
C THR A 150 -4.38 -22.73 -1.60
N GLN A 151 -4.44 -21.48 -2.03
CA GLN A 151 -4.61 -21.07 -3.43
C GLN A 151 -3.28 -20.74 -4.10
N LEU A 152 -2.25 -21.51 -3.80
CA LEU A 152 -0.87 -21.29 -4.24
C LEU A 152 -0.41 -22.39 -5.20
N GLU A 153 0.29 -21.98 -6.28
CA GLU A 153 0.84 -22.89 -7.28
C GLU A 153 2.27 -22.49 -7.65
N LEU A 154 3.22 -23.44 -7.57
CA LEU A 154 4.58 -23.23 -8.08
C LEU A 154 4.62 -23.52 -9.58
N LEU A 155 5.17 -22.59 -10.33
CA LEU A 155 5.35 -22.66 -11.76
C LEU A 155 6.85 -22.82 -12.08
N ASP A 156 7.18 -23.81 -12.88
CA ASP A 156 8.52 -23.95 -13.45
C ASP A 156 8.78 -22.95 -14.59
N ALA A 157 10.00 -22.94 -15.14
CA ALA A 157 10.41 -22.04 -16.21
C ALA A 157 9.53 -22.17 -17.47
N SER A 158 8.98 -23.34 -17.75
CA SER A 158 8.12 -23.57 -18.91
C SER A 158 6.69 -23.04 -18.65
N ALA A 159 6.19 -23.20 -17.43
CA ALA A 159 4.88 -22.74 -17.01
C ALA A 159 4.81 -21.23 -16.92
N ILE A 160 5.82 -20.58 -16.29
CA ILE A 160 5.82 -19.11 -16.18
C ILE A 160 5.90 -18.42 -17.56
N ARG A 161 6.58 -19.01 -18.56
CA ARG A 161 6.60 -18.46 -19.92
C ARG A 161 5.23 -18.45 -20.61
N ARG A 162 4.30 -19.31 -20.19
CA ARG A 162 2.91 -19.28 -20.67
C ARG A 162 2.07 -18.20 -20.01
N GLU A 163 2.49 -17.74 -18.85
CA GLU A 163 1.79 -16.70 -18.09
C GLU A 163 2.35 -15.30 -18.34
N VAL A 164 3.64 -15.19 -18.66
CA VAL A 164 4.33 -13.94 -18.95
C VAL A 164 5.31 -14.15 -20.09
N ASP A 165 5.14 -13.41 -21.19
CA ASP A 165 6.00 -13.47 -22.38
C ASP A 165 7.37 -12.81 -22.12
N SER A 166 8.15 -13.44 -21.25
CA SER A 166 9.50 -13.02 -20.88
C SER A 166 10.40 -14.22 -20.61
N GLU A 167 11.63 -14.17 -21.13
CA GLU A 167 12.64 -15.22 -20.91
C GLU A 167 13.41 -15.07 -19.59
N ARG A 168 13.10 -14.04 -18.80
CA ARG A 168 13.89 -13.69 -17.61
C ARG A 168 13.71 -14.64 -16.44
N TYR A 169 12.62 -15.40 -16.40
CA TYR A 169 12.16 -16.08 -15.19
C TYR A 169 12.50 -17.55 -15.18
N THR A 170 13.02 -18.02 -14.05
CA THR A 170 13.33 -19.45 -13.81
C THR A 170 12.15 -20.22 -13.22
N GLY A 171 11.15 -19.49 -12.71
CA GLY A 171 9.93 -20.02 -12.14
C GLY A 171 9.15 -18.93 -11.42
N ALA A 172 8.04 -19.28 -10.80
CA ALA A 172 7.19 -18.35 -10.05
C ALA A 172 6.35 -19.05 -8.99
N LEU A 173 5.84 -18.26 -8.04
CA LEU A 173 4.71 -18.61 -7.18
C LEU A 173 3.48 -17.83 -7.64
N LEU A 174 2.44 -18.51 -8.07
CA LEU A 174 1.13 -17.94 -8.35
C LEU A 174 0.28 -17.98 -7.08
N ASP A 175 -0.16 -16.81 -6.59
CA ASP A 175 -1.17 -16.66 -5.54
C ASP A 175 -2.52 -16.27 -6.18
N ARG A 176 -3.47 -17.21 -6.24
CA ARG A 176 -4.80 -16.98 -6.80
C ARG A 176 -5.70 -16.15 -5.88
N SER A 177 -5.35 -16.05 -4.59
CA SER A 177 -6.06 -15.21 -3.61
C SER A 177 -5.60 -13.74 -3.63
N GLY A 178 -4.47 -13.45 -4.26
CA GLY A 178 -4.02 -12.11 -4.58
C GLY A 178 -4.76 -11.50 -5.78
N GLY A 179 -4.16 -10.48 -6.39
CA GLY A 179 -4.72 -9.86 -7.59
C GLY A 179 -4.30 -8.42 -7.79
N HIS A 180 -5.04 -7.70 -8.62
CA HIS A 180 -4.81 -6.27 -8.80
C HIS A 180 -6.10 -5.48 -9.06
N ILE A 181 -5.98 -4.17 -8.87
CA ILE A 181 -7.09 -3.21 -8.94
C ILE A 181 -6.65 -1.91 -9.62
N HIS A 182 -7.63 -1.05 -9.91
CA HIS A 182 -7.41 0.37 -10.10
C HIS A 182 -7.45 1.06 -8.72
N PRO A 183 -6.30 1.42 -8.13
CA PRO A 183 -6.24 1.78 -6.70
C PRO A 183 -7.00 3.07 -6.35
N LEU A 184 -7.00 4.07 -7.23
CA LEU A 184 -7.77 5.30 -6.96
C LEU A 184 -9.27 5.03 -6.98
N ASN A 185 -9.76 4.16 -7.87
CA ASN A 185 -11.17 3.80 -7.93
C ASN A 185 -11.61 2.99 -6.70
N LEU A 186 -10.73 2.15 -6.13
CA LEU A 186 -11.03 1.51 -4.84
C LEU A 186 -11.19 2.58 -3.75
N ALA A 187 -10.27 3.55 -3.66
CA ALA A 187 -10.35 4.60 -2.64
C ALA A 187 -11.62 5.46 -2.78
N ILE A 188 -12.00 5.84 -3.99
CA ILE A 188 -13.24 6.58 -4.27
C ILE A 188 -14.46 5.76 -3.86
N GLY A 189 -14.51 4.48 -4.24
CA GLY A 189 -15.63 3.60 -3.89
C GLY A 189 -15.77 3.36 -2.39
N GLU A 190 -14.65 3.26 -1.65
CA GLU A 190 -14.69 3.18 -0.19
C GLU A 190 -15.17 4.48 0.46
N ALA A 191 -14.78 5.65 -0.07
CA ALA A 191 -15.27 6.93 0.42
C ALA A 191 -16.78 7.09 0.20
N ASP A 192 -17.29 6.65 -0.94
CA ASP A 192 -18.74 6.59 -1.18
C ASP A 192 -19.44 5.62 -0.24
N ALA A 193 -18.85 4.44 0.02
CA ALA A 193 -19.37 3.48 0.99
C ALA A 193 -19.43 4.07 2.42
N ILE A 194 -18.44 4.87 2.81
CA ILE A 194 -18.47 5.60 4.09
C ILE A 194 -19.70 6.51 4.17
N ARG A 195 -19.94 7.30 3.12
CA ARG A 195 -21.11 8.20 3.04
C ARG A 195 -22.43 7.43 3.12
N LEU A 196 -22.53 6.30 2.43
CA LEU A 196 -23.71 5.43 2.46
C LEU A 196 -23.99 4.85 3.87
N ASN A 197 -22.96 4.68 4.69
CA ASN A 197 -23.08 4.22 6.08
C ASN A 197 -23.13 5.37 7.10
N GLY A 198 -23.38 6.62 6.65
CA GLY A 198 -23.57 7.78 7.53
C GLY A 198 -22.29 8.45 8.03
N GLY A 199 -21.11 7.99 7.60
CA GLY A 199 -19.84 8.65 7.90
C GLY A 199 -19.67 9.96 7.12
N ARG A 200 -18.98 10.92 7.73
CA ARG A 200 -18.73 12.26 7.16
C ARG A 200 -17.31 12.34 6.62
N VAL A 201 -17.17 12.69 5.36
CA VAL A 201 -15.87 12.83 4.69
C VAL A 201 -15.66 14.29 4.29
N TYR A 202 -14.48 14.82 4.56
CA TYR A 202 -14.07 16.18 4.16
C TYR A 202 -12.75 16.13 3.41
N GLU A 203 -12.75 16.65 2.19
CA GLU A 203 -11.56 16.89 1.36
C GLU A 203 -11.03 18.32 1.55
N GLN A 204 -9.82 18.60 1.04
CA GLN A 204 -9.18 19.92 1.12
C GLN A 204 -9.18 20.48 2.56
N SER A 205 -9.07 19.59 3.53
CA SER A 205 -9.15 19.88 4.96
C SER A 205 -7.87 19.46 5.70
N PRO A 206 -6.70 20.03 5.34
CA PRO A 206 -5.43 19.65 5.91
C PRO A 206 -5.41 19.90 7.42
N VAL A 207 -5.14 18.86 8.19
CA VAL A 207 -4.98 18.96 9.64
C VAL A 207 -3.68 19.71 9.93
N THR A 208 -3.80 20.74 10.77
CA THR A 208 -2.70 21.61 11.18
C THR A 208 -2.19 21.34 12.60
N ALA A 209 -3.04 20.84 13.46
CA ALA A 209 -2.71 20.48 14.85
C ALA A 209 -3.69 19.44 15.42
N ILE A 210 -3.19 18.62 16.33
CA ILE A 210 -3.98 17.72 17.17
C ILE A 210 -3.67 18.07 18.63
N GLN A 211 -4.70 18.46 19.40
CA GLN A 211 -4.56 18.67 20.83
C GLN A 211 -4.84 17.38 21.57
N HIS A 212 -3.87 16.91 22.36
CA HIS A 212 -3.94 15.67 23.14
C HIS A 212 -4.74 15.92 24.44
N THR A 213 -6.03 16.15 24.26
CA THR A 213 -7.02 16.35 25.33
C THR A 213 -8.08 15.24 25.30
N SER A 214 -8.95 15.18 26.28
CA SER A 214 -10.06 14.21 26.29
C SER A 214 -11.39 14.95 26.57
N PRO A 215 -12.23 15.17 25.54
CA PRO A 215 -12.07 14.81 24.14
C PRO A 215 -10.90 15.55 23.46
N ALA A 216 -10.34 14.94 22.38
CA ALA A 216 -9.29 15.54 21.58
C ALA A 216 -9.84 16.59 20.60
N VAL A 217 -9.01 17.57 20.21
CA VAL A 217 -9.39 18.59 19.22
C VAL A 217 -8.45 18.50 18.02
N VAL A 218 -9.01 18.24 16.84
CA VAL A 218 -8.30 18.21 15.56
C VAL A 218 -8.61 19.48 14.78
N SER A 219 -7.60 20.30 14.52
CA SER A 219 -7.75 21.60 13.86
C SER A 219 -7.35 21.53 12.40
N THR A 220 -8.12 22.18 11.54
CA THR A 220 -7.79 22.50 10.14
C THR A 220 -7.65 24.02 9.97
N GLN A 221 -7.44 24.48 8.75
CA GLN A 221 -7.36 25.93 8.49
C GLN A 221 -8.71 26.64 8.71
N HIS A 222 -9.84 25.97 8.46
CA HIS A 222 -11.16 26.59 8.37
C HIS A 222 -12.19 26.03 9.37
N GLY A 223 -11.83 24.99 10.13
CA GLY A 223 -12.71 24.34 11.08
C GLY A 223 -11.96 23.46 12.06
N GLN A 224 -12.70 22.85 12.97
CA GLN A 224 -12.15 21.90 13.94
C GLN A 224 -13.13 20.76 14.23
N VAL A 225 -12.58 19.61 14.64
CA VAL A 225 -13.37 18.45 15.09
C VAL A 225 -13.00 18.13 16.53
N THR A 226 -14.02 18.12 17.41
CA THR A 226 -13.88 17.60 18.78
C THR A 226 -14.29 16.14 18.78
N ALA A 227 -13.37 15.24 19.11
CA ALA A 227 -13.58 13.80 18.98
C ALA A 227 -13.22 13.04 20.27
N ARG A 228 -14.01 12.02 20.61
CA ARG A 228 -13.69 11.09 21.69
C ARG A 228 -12.40 10.33 21.41
N TYR A 229 -12.20 9.90 20.16
CA TYR A 229 -11.02 9.20 19.68
C TYR A 229 -10.48 9.85 18.41
N VAL A 230 -9.15 9.80 18.21
CA VAL A 230 -8.49 10.24 16.98
C VAL A 230 -7.64 9.11 16.42
N ILE A 231 -7.74 8.88 15.11
CA ILE A 231 -6.92 7.91 14.36
C ILE A 231 -6.04 8.67 13.37
N VAL A 232 -4.72 8.61 13.54
CA VAL A 232 -3.75 9.25 12.66
C VAL A 232 -3.32 8.27 11.57
N ALA A 233 -3.77 8.49 10.34
CA ALA A 233 -3.59 7.63 9.16
C ALA A 233 -2.94 8.36 7.97
N GLY A 234 -2.28 9.50 8.21
CA GLY A 234 -1.70 10.34 7.14
C GLY A 234 -0.42 9.80 6.51
N ASN A 235 0.20 8.75 7.07
CA ASN A 235 1.40 8.07 6.56
C ASN A 235 2.48 9.08 6.10
N ALA A 236 2.99 8.97 4.86
CA ALA A 236 4.06 9.84 4.31
C ALA A 236 3.63 11.31 4.10
N TYR A 237 2.34 11.59 4.17
CA TYR A 237 1.74 12.90 3.84
C TYR A 237 1.19 13.65 5.06
N LEU A 238 1.34 13.10 6.28
CA LEU A 238 0.85 13.74 7.51
C LEU A 238 1.48 15.11 7.79
N GLY A 239 2.70 15.31 7.33
CA GLY A 239 3.49 16.49 7.68
C GLY A 239 4.17 16.38 9.05
N ASP A 240 5.43 16.73 9.07
CA ASP A 240 6.32 16.55 10.23
C ASP A 240 5.93 17.39 11.47
N LYS A 241 5.07 18.39 11.29
CA LYS A 241 4.68 19.33 12.36
C LYS A 241 3.45 18.88 13.15
N VAL A 242 2.60 18.04 12.52
CA VAL A 242 1.35 17.57 13.17
C VAL A 242 1.68 16.58 14.29
N GLU A 243 2.51 15.56 13.98
CA GLU A 243 2.99 14.57 14.96
C GLU A 243 4.48 14.29 14.75
N PRO A 244 5.38 15.10 15.32
CA PRO A 244 6.82 15.01 15.07
C PRO A 244 7.46 13.68 15.49
N GLU A 245 6.89 13.01 16.50
CA GLU A 245 7.40 11.71 16.98
C GLU A 245 7.24 10.60 15.94
N LEU A 246 6.17 10.64 15.15
CA LEU A 246 5.95 9.66 14.08
C LEU A 246 6.98 9.81 12.95
N ALA A 247 7.36 11.04 12.64
CA ALA A 247 8.35 11.33 11.60
C ALA A 247 9.77 10.85 11.92
N LYS A 248 10.11 10.62 13.19
CA LYS A 248 11.44 10.13 13.62
C LYS A 248 11.64 8.64 13.32
N ARG A 249 10.56 7.86 13.33
CA ARG A 249 10.58 6.38 13.26
C ARG A 249 10.34 5.83 11.87
N SER A 250 10.12 6.70 10.88
CA SER A 250 9.81 6.31 9.52
C SER A 250 10.54 7.20 8.52
N MET A 251 10.66 6.76 7.28
CA MET A 251 11.30 7.50 6.20
C MET A 251 10.45 7.44 4.94
N PRO A 252 10.07 8.58 4.35
CA PRO A 252 9.37 8.56 3.08
C PRO A 252 10.31 8.09 1.96
N CYS A 253 9.79 7.21 1.12
CA CYS A 253 10.47 6.67 -0.05
C CYS A 253 9.57 6.77 -1.26
N GLY A 254 10.10 7.23 -2.39
CA GLY A 254 9.40 7.31 -3.66
C GLY A 254 9.61 6.06 -4.50
N THR A 255 8.54 5.55 -5.12
CA THR A 255 8.60 4.56 -6.20
C THR A 255 8.11 5.19 -7.49
N GLN A 256 8.61 4.71 -8.62
CA GLN A 256 8.38 5.28 -9.94
C GLN A 256 7.52 4.34 -10.77
N VAL A 257 6.57 4.89 -11.49
CA VAL A 257 5.64 4.13 -12.34
C VAL A 257 5.51 4.80 -13.70
N VAL A 258 5.49 3.99 -14.74
CA VAL A 258 5.14 4.39 -16.09
C VAL A 258 3.95 3.58 -16.59
N THR A 259 3.20 4.15 -17.54
CA THR A 259 2.15 3.42 -18.25
C THR A 259 2.29 3.69 -19.75
N THR A 260 2.33 2.62 -20.53
CA THR A 260 2.43 2.72 -21.99
C THR A 260 1.21 3.38 -22.61
N ALA A 261 1.27 3.78 -23.86
CA ALA A 261 0.08 3.93 -24.68
C ALA A 261 -0.68 2.57 -24.75
N PRO A 262 -2.00 2.56 -25.09
CA PRO A 262 -2.72 1.31 -25.28
C PRO A 262 -1.98 0.38 -26.26
N LEU A 263 -1.79 -0.87 -25.86
CA LEU A 263 -1.16 -1.89 -26.67
C LEU A 263 -2.20 -2.56 -27.57
N PRO A 264 -1.82 -3.03 -28.76
CA PRO A 264 -2.67 -3.88 -29.58
C PRO A 264 -3.17 -5.11 -28.82
N GLU A 265 -4.40 -5.53 -29.09
CA GLU A 265 -5.03 -6.64 -28.37
C GLU A 265 -4.26 -7.96 -28.51
N GLU A 266 -3.68 -8.21 -29.68
CA GLU A 266 -2.81 -9.37 -29.94
C GLU A 266 -1.54 -9.36 -29.05
N VAL A 267 -0.96 -8.18 -28.77
CA VAL A 267 0.18 -8.05 -27.87
C VAL A 267 -0.25 -8.32 -26.43
N VAL A 268 -1.38 -7.76 -26.01
CA VAL A 268 -1.90 -7.96 -24.64
C VAL A 268 -2.18 -9.43 -24.36
N ARG A 269 -2.78 -10.15 -25.32
CA ARG A 269 -3.11 -11.57 -25.18
C ARG A 269 -1.88 -12.48 -25.04
N THR A 270 -0.74 -12.06 -25.55
CA THR A 270 0.52 -12.83 -25.41
C THR A 270 1.33 -12.37 -24.22
N LEU A 271 1.35 -11.06 -23.93
CA LEU A 271 2.22 -10.46 -22.92
C LEU A 271 1.95 -11.00 -21.50
N ILE A 272 0.67 -11.02 -21.08
CA ILE A 272 0.20 -11.57 -19.80
C ILE A 272 -1.21 -12.17 -20.04
N PRO A 273 -1.31 -13.40 -20.59
CA PRO A 273 -2.56 -13.99 -21.07
C PRO A 273 -3.69 -14.02 -20.03
N ASN A 274 -3.37 -14.32 -18.80
CA ASN A 274 -4.34 -14.41 -17.70
C ASN A 274 -4.51 -13.09 -16.91
N ASN A 275 -3.87 -12.00 -17.39
CA ASN A 275 -3.93 -10.68 -16.77
C ASN A 275 -3.60 -10.68 -15.27
N TYR A 276 -2.63 -11.51 -14.86
CA TYR A 276 -2.09 -11.49 -13.51
C TYR A 276 -1.24 -10.23 -13.28
N CYS A 277 -1.18 -9.71 -12.05
CA CYS A 277 -0.10 -8.80 -11.71
C CYS A 277 1.18 -9.60 -11.39
N VAL A 278 2.31 -8.98 -11.58
CA VAL A 278 3.62 -9.61 -11.43
C VAL A 278 4.54 -8.72 -10.59
N GLU A 279 5.28 -9.33 -9.66
CA GLU A 279 6.42 -8.70 -9.00
C GLU A 279 7.60 -9.66 -8.95
N ASP A 280 8.82 -9.15 -9.08
CA ASP A 280 10.02 -9.97 -8.97
C ASP A 280 10.53 -10.06 -7.52
N CYS A 281 11.38 -11.06 -7.25
CA CYS A 281 11.93 -11.34 -5.93
C CYS A 281 13.21 -10.55 -5.62
N ASN A 282 13.52 -9.49 -6.36
CA ASN A 282 14.68 -8.65 -6.04
C ASN A 282 14.41 -7.77 -4.82
N TYR A 283 15.48 -7.39 -4.12
CA TYR A 283 15.37 -6.45 -3.01
C TYR A 283 14.81 -5.08 -3.42
N LEU A 284 15.20 -4.58 -4.60
CA LEU A 284 14.59 -3.44 -5.28
C LEU A 284 13.75 -3.97 -6.43
N LEU A 285 12.59 -4.48 -6.08
CA LEU A 285 11.70 -5.21 -6.99
C LEU A 285 11.17 -4.33 -8.13
N ASP A 286 10.92 -5.00 -9.26
CA ASP A 286 10.13 -4.49 -10.35
C ASP A 286 8.75 -5.16 -10.31
N TYR A 287 7.71 -4.40 -10.65
CA TYR A 287 6.34 -4.90 -10.68
C TYR A 287 5.58 -4.36 -11.89
N TYR A 288 4.64 -5.12 -12.39
CA TYR A 288 3.86 -4.72 -13.56
C TYR A 288 2.53 -5.46 -13.67
N ARG A 289 1.63 -4.90 -14.46
CA ARG A 289 0.34 -5.49 -14.81
C ARG A 289 -0.26 -4.80 -16.03
N LEU A 290 -1.29 -5.40 -16.60
CA LEU A 290 -2.13 -4.74 -17.60
C LEU A 290 -3.19 -3.86 -16.91
N THR A 291 -3.59 -2.80 -17.60
CA THR A 291 -4.74 -1.96 -17.23
C THR A 291 -5.98 -2.39 -18.00
N ALA A 292 -7.17 -1.92 -17.57
CA ALA A 292 -8.44 -2.27 -18.22
C ALA A 292 -8.53 -1.78 -19.70
N ASP A 293 -7.77 -0.75 -20.05
CA ASP A 293 -7.66 -0.20 -21.40
C ASP A 293 -6.41 -0.66 -22.17
N ASN A 294 -5.92 -1.87 -21.83
CA ASN A 294 -4.82 -2.55 -22.55
C ASN A 294 -3.46 -1.84 -22.51
N ARG A 295 -3.13 -1.15 -21.43
CA ARG A 295 -1.78 -0.59 -21.24
C ARG A 295 -0.93 -1.50 -20.36
N LEU A 296 0.37 -1.48 -20.53
CA LEU A 296 1.29 -2.03 -19.55
C LEU A 296 1.63 -0.93 -18.53
N LEU A 297 1.24 -1.15 -17.27
CA LEU A 297 1.72 -0.40 -16.13
C LEU A 297 2.97 -1.11 -15.60
N TYR A 298 4.08 -0.39 -15.48
CA TYR A 298 5.36 -0.92 -15.00
C TYR A 298 5.93 0.01 -13.93
N GLY A 299 6.24 -0.53 -12.78
CA GLY A 299 6.84 0.20 -11.67
C GLY A 299 8.11 -0.47 -11.18
N GLY A 300 8.94 0.32 -10.50
CA GLY A 300 10.17 -0.18 -9.90
C GLY A 300 11.13 0.96 -9.57
N GLY A 301 12.18 0.59 -8.85
CA GLY A 301 13.12 1.56 -8.31
C GLY A 301 12.61 2.23 -7.04
N VAL A 302 13.54 2.75 -6.25
CA VAL A 302 13.23 3.48 -5.02
C VAL A 302 14.11 4.72 -4.93
N VAL A 303 13.48 5.86 -4.65
CA VAL A 303 14.19 7.11 -4.31
C VAL A 303 13.92 7.43 -2.85
N TYR A 304 14.98 7.50 -2.05
CA TYR A 304 14.87 7.75 -0.63
C TYR A 304 14.73 9.24 -0.33
N GLY A 305 13.85 9.59 0.64
CA GLY A 305 13.70 10.94 1.14
C GLY A 305 12.64 11.79 0.47
N ALA A 306 11.63 11.19 -0.16
CA ALA A 306 10.50 11.88 -0.80
C ALA A 306 10.91 12.91 -1.86
N ARG A 307 11.96 12.62 -2.61
CA ARG A 307 12.37 13.41 -3.78
C ARG A 307 11.86 12.71 -5.02
N ASP A 308 11.19 13.46 -5.88
CA ASP A 308 10.87 12.95 -7.19
C ASP A 308 12.14 12.95 -8.06
N PRO A 309 12.39 11.89 -8.84
CA PRO A 309 13.49 11.88 -9.80
C PRO A 309 13.23 12.88 -10.92
N ASP A 310 14.29 13.44 -11.49
CA ASP A 310 14.19 14.37 -12.62
C ASP A 310 13.56 13.73 -13.87
N ASP A 311 13.75 12.42 -14.02
CA ASP A 311 13.25 11.67 -15.17
C ASP A 311 12.85 10.23 -14.75
N VAL A 312 11.56 10.02 -14.56
CA VAL A 312 10.96 8.71 -14.20
C VAL A 312 11.15 7.70 -15.32
N GLU A 313 10.98 8.12 -16.57
CA GLU A 313 11.05 7.23 -17.73
C GLU A 313 12.46 6.68 -17.90
N ARG A 314 13.48 7.51 -17.77
CA ARG A 314 14.89 7.09 -17.79
C ARG A 314 15.23 6.03 -16.75
N LEU A 315 14.57 6.04 -15.61
CA LEU A 315 14.79 5.05 -14.53
C LEU A 315 14.05 3.73 -14.79
N VAL A 316 12.85 3.78 -15.35
CA VAL A 316 11.97 2.61 -15.48
C VAL A 316 12.11 1.91 -16.81
N MET A 317 12.27 2.63 -17.93
CA MET A 317 12.32 2.04 -19.28
C MET A 317 13.40 0.97 -19.49
N PRO A 318 14.64 1.11 -18.97
CA PRO A 318 15.63 0.04 -19.12
C PRO A 318 15.20 -1.27 -18.48
N LYS A 319 14.44 -1.23 -17.40
CA LYS A 319 13.91 -2.39 -16.68
C LYS A 319 12.74 -3.02 -17.44
N LEU A 320 11.81 -2.18 -17.92
CA LEU A 320 10.69 -2.60 -18.75
C LEU A 320 11.20 -3.31 -20.00
N LEU A 321 12.15 -2.73 -20.74
CA LEU A 321 12.71 -3.32 -21.95
C LEU A 321 13.58 -4.55 -21.70
N LYS A 322 14.18 -4.66 -20.50
CA LYS A 322 14.84 -5.90 -20.09
C LYS A 322 13.84 -7.03 -19.87
N THR A 323 12.64 -6.71 -19.39
CA THR A 323 11.55 -7.69 -19.14
C THR A 323 10.82 -8.02 -20.46
N PHE A 324 10.52 -7.01 -21.25
CA PHE A 324 9.76 -7.09 -22.49
C PHE A 324 10.50 -6.41 -23.65
N PRO A 325 11.55 -7.05 -24.22
CA PRO A 325 12.30 -6.49 -25.36
C PRO A 325 11.40 -6.19 -26.57
N GLN A 326 10.33 -6.96 -26.74
CA GLN A 326 9.34 -6.82 -27.83
C GLN A 326 8.57 -5.48 -27.76
N LEU A 327 8.61 -4.76 -26.64
CA LEU A 327 8.03 -3.43 -26.50
C LEU A 327 9.03 -2.30 -26.81
N ALA A 328 10.14 -2.58 -27.50
CA ALA A 328 11.07 -1.55 -27.94
C ALA A 328 10.36 -0.50 -28.80
N GLY A 329 10.50 0.78 -28.44
CA GLY A 329 9.83 1.89 -29.13
C GLY A 329 8.39 2.17 -28.66
N VAL A 330 7.88 1.44 -27.67
CA VAL A 330 6.55 1.74 -27.09
C VAL A 330 6.52 3.16 -26.53
N LYS A 331 5.44 3.88 -26.81
CA LYS A 331 5.21 5.23 -26.27
C LYS A 331 4.76 5.13 -24.81
N ILE A 332 5.30 6.00 -23.94
CA ILE A 332 4.84 6.20 -22.57
C ILE A 332 3.89 7.40 -22.53
N ASP A 333 2.64 7.16 -22.10
CA ASP A 333 1.64 8.21 -21.98
C ASP A 333 1.64 8.84 -20.58
N TYR A 334 1.86 8.04 -19.53
CA TYR A 334 1.84 8.53 -18.14
C TYR A 334 3.07 8.08 -17.39
N ARG A 335 3.56 8.97 -16.51
CA ARG A 335 4.65 8.73 -15.57
C ARG A 335 4.37 9.50 -14.27
N TRP A 336 4.58 8.85 -13.13
CA TRP A 336 4.38 9.46 -11.83
C TRP A 336 5.22 8.80 -10.76
N THR A 337 5.21 9.43 -9.60
CA THR A 337 5.83 8.93 -8.38
C THR A 337 4.81 8.83 -7.26
N GLY A 338 5.04 7.94 -6.32
CA GLY A 338 4.26 7.82 -5.10
C GLY A 338 5.17 7.60 -3.90
N ASN A 339 4.92 8.33 -2.81
CA ASN A 339 5.70 8.18 -1.58
C ASN A 339 4.99 7.26 -0.59
N PHE A 340 5.69 6.22 -0.15
CA PHE A 340 5.30 5.38 0.98
C PHE A 340 6.22 5.61 2.18
N LEU A 341 5.84 5.19 3.38
CA LEU A 341 6.72 5.20 4.54
C LEU A 341 7.43 3.86 4.71
N LEU A 342 8.76 3.95 4.79
CA LEU A 342 9.63 2.86 5.16
C LEU A 342 9.89 2.90 6.66
N THR A 343 9.80 1.75 7.33
CA THR A 343 10.25 1.54 8.71
C THR A 343 11.56 0.75 8.71
N LEU A 344 12.34 0.85 9.76
CA LEU A 344 13.61 0.11 9.84
C LEU A 344 13.39 -1.40 9.90
N SER A 345 12.37 -1.84 10.63
CA SER A 345 11.95 -3.25 10.74
C SER A 345 11.25 -3.78 9.50
N ARG A 346 10.78 -2.92 8.60
CA ARG A 346 9.88 -3.22 7.48
C ARG A 346 8.47 -3.66 7.92
N MET A 347 8.19 -3.72 9.22
CA MET A 347 6.85 -4.02 9.74
C MET A 347 6.01 -2.74 9.86
N PRO A 348 4.67 -2.84 9.70
CA PRO A 348 3.76 -1.74 9.97
C PRO A 348 3.90 -1.24 11.41
N GLN A 349 3.78 0.07 11.60
CA GLN A 349 3.82 0.72 12.91
C GLN A 349 2.42 1.11 13.35
N PHE A 350 1.91 0.44 14.36
CA PHE A 350 0.68 0.80 15.05
C PHE A 350 1.02 1.22 16.49
N GLY A 351 0.17 2.06 17.07
CA GLY A 351 0.38 2.43 18.46
C GLY A 351 -0.55 3.51 18.94
N ARG A 352 -0.26 3.97 20.14
CA ARG A 352 -0.98 5.03 20.85
C ARG A 352 -0.05 6.21 21.05
N LEU A 353 -0.49 7.41 20.68
CA LEU A 353 0.18 8.68 21.01
C LEU A 353 -0.29 9.20 22.36
N ASP A 354 -1.56 8.90 22.68
CA ASP A 354 -2.18 9.18 23.98
C ASP A 354 -3.32 8.17 24.24
N LYS A 355 -4.03 8.31 25.36
CA LYS A 355 -5.11 7.39 25.78
C LYS A 355 -6.23 7.24 24.74
N ASN A 356 -6.47 8.28 23.96
CA ASN A 356 -7.52 8.35 22.95
C ASN A 356 -7.02 8.73 21.55
N ILE A 357 -5.70 8.71 21.31
CA ILE A 357 -5.10 9.04 20.01
C ILE A 357 -4.25 7.86 19.55
N TYR A 358 -4.62 7.29 18.42
CA TYR A 358 -3.99 6.10 17.82
C TYR A 358 -3.35 6.46 16.49
N TYR A 359 -2.36 5.68 16.08
CA TYR A 359 -1.75 5.84 14.76
C TYR A 359 -1.48 4.49 14.09
N MET A 360 -1.52 4.49 12.76
CA MET A 360 -1.18 3.36 11.91
C MET A 360 -0.47 3.88 10.66
N GLN A 361 0.80 3.46 10.45
CA GLN A 361 1.66 3.94 9.37
C GLN A 361 2.76 2.93 9.00
N GLY A 362 3.56 3.23 7.97
CA GLY A 362 4.84 2.57 7.75
C GLY A 362 4.76 1.15 7.20
N TYR A 363 3.89 0.90 6.24
CA TYR A 363 3.67 -0.43 5.64
C TYR A 363 4.80 -0.88 4.70
N SER A 364 5.82 -0.06 4.49
CA SER A 364 7.08 -0.41 3.82
C SER A 364 6.95 -1.02 2.41
N GLY A 365 5.94 -0.57 1.64
CA GLY A 365 5.68 -1.02 0.27
C GLY A 365 4.53 -2.04 0.14
N HIS A 366 4.18 -2.77 1.20
CA HIS A 366 3.09 -3.77 1.22
C HIS A 366 1.83 -3.24 1.91
N GLY A 367 1.34 -2.07 1.46
CA GLY A 367 0.29 -1.35 2.16
C GLY A 367 -1.14 -1.65 1.70
N VAL A 368 -1.38 -2.15 0.50
CA VAL A 368 -2.75 -2.23 -0.03
C VAL A 368 -3.63 -3.14 0.83
N THR A 369 -3.22 -4.36 1.10
CA THR A 369 -3.96 -5.31 1.94
C THR A 369 -3.79 -4.98 3.43
N SER A 370 -2.56 -4.68 3.88
CA SER A 370 -2.26 -4.42 5.29
C SER A 370 -2.97 -3.19 5.87
N THR A 371 -3.31 -2.19 5.05
CA THR A 371 -4.09 -1.02 5.48
C THR A 371 -5.55 -1.36 5.75
N HIS A 372 -6.11 -2.31 5.00
CA HIS A 372 -7.47 -2.77 5.21
C HIS A 372 -7.60 -3.63 6.47
N LEU A 373 -6.60 -4.49 6.72
CA LEU A 373 -6.45 -5.17 8.01
C LEU A 373 -6.34 -4.15 9.16
N ALA A 374 -5.48 -3.13 9.03
CA ALA A 374 -5.32 -2.10 10.06
C ALA A 374 -6.64 -1.41 10.43
N GLY A 375 -7.49 -1.13 9.42
CA GLY A 375 -8.84 -0.58 9.65
C GLY A 375 -9.74 -1.49 10.48
N ARG A 376 -9.69 -2.81 10.26
CA ARG A 376 -10.40 -3.80 11.07
C ARG A 376 -9.86 -3.82 12.50
N LEU A 377 -8.54 -3.89 12.67
CA LEU A 377 -7.92 -4.00 13.99
C LEU A 377 -8.18 -2.79 14.89
N ILE A 378 -8.14 -1.57 14.35
CA ILE A 378 -8.46 -0.37 15.13
C ILE A 378 -9.96 -0.32 15.51
N SER A 379 -10.83 -0.84 14.66
CA SER A 379 -12.26 -0.92 14.97
C SER A 379 -12.56 -1.95 16.06
N GLU A 380 -11.86 -3.08 16.07
CA GLU A 380 -11.91 -4.08 17.14
C GLU A 380 -11.43 -3.49 18.47
N LEU A 381 -10.29 -2.79 18.46
CA LEU A 381 -9.75 -2.11 19.63
C LEU A 381 -10.75 -1.12 20.25
N LEU A 382 -11.39 -0.29 19.42
CA LEU A 382 -12.36 0.70 19.93
C LEU A 382 -13.65 0.04 20.49
N ARG A 383 -13.94 -1.21 20.11
CA ARG A 383 -14.97 -2.04 20.72
C ARG A 383 -14.54 -2.72 22.03
N GLY A 384 -13.27 -2.62 22.39
CA GLY A 384 -12.72 -3.22 23.62
C GLY A 384 -11.87 -4.47 23.40
N ASP A 385 -11.65 -4.90 22.18
CA ASP A 385 -10.78 -6.02 21.82
C ASP A 385 -9.47 -5.50 21.22
N ALA A 386 -8.45 -5.37 22.05
CA ALA A 386 -7.16 -4.78 21.68
C ALA A 386 -6.11 -5.82 21.26
N GLU A 387 -6.34 -7.12 21.44
CA GLU A 387 -5.32 -8.18 21.34
C GLU A 387 -4.60 -8.14 20.00
N ARG A 388 -5.34 -8.12 18.90
CA ARG A 388 -4.81 -8.16 17.54
C ARG A 388 -4.10 -6.85 17.15
N PHE A 389 -4.61 -5.70 17.57
CA PHE A 389 -3.96 -4.41 17.38
C PHE A 389 -2.65 -4.35 18.17
N ASP A 390 -2.66 -4.83 19.40
CA ASP A 390 -1.51 -4.82 20.29
C ASP A 390 -0.40 -5.77 19.82
N ALA A 391 -0.71 -6.81 19.04
CA ALA A 391 0.29 -7.64 18.38
C ALA A 391 1.23 -6.81 17.47
N PHE A 392 0.72 -5.79 16.79
CA PHE A 392 1.55 -4.84 16.04
C PHE A 392 2.13 -3.74 16.93
N ALA A 393 1.34 -3.20 17.86
CA ALA A 393 1.76 -2.08 18.70
C ALA A 393 2.92 -2.43 19.64
N ASN A 394 3.05 -3.70 20.01
CA ASN A 394 4.13 -4.22 20.84
C ASN A 394 5.41 -4.56 20.05
N LEU A 395 5.39 -4.51 18.72
CA LEU A 395 6.61 -4.70 17.93
C LEU A 395 7.58 -3.54 18.18
N PRO A 396 8.88 -3.80 18.35
CA PRO A 396 9.87 -2.75 18.57
C PRO A 396 10.06 -1.91 17.31
N HIS A 397 9.90 -0.60 17.44
CA HIS A 397 10.08 0.36 16.38
C HIS A 397 11.29 1.26 16.65
N TYR A 398 12.40 0.95 16.01
CA TYR A 398 13.64 1.69 16.16
C TYR A 398 13.71 2.91 15.23
N PRO A 399 14.29 4.04 15.68
CA PRO A 399 14.60 5.15 14.80
C PRO A 399 15.67 4.76 13.77
N PHE A 400 15.66 5.41 12.62
CA PHE A 400 16.71 5.19 11.63
C PHE A 400 18.08 5.63 12.14
N PRO A 401 19.15 4.85 11.87
CA PRO A 401 20.52 5.21 12.22
C PRO A 401 20.91 6.59 11.69
N GLY A 402 21.56 7.41 12.52
CA GLY A 402 21.95 8.77 12.18
C GLY A 402 20.80 9.79 12.14
N GLY A 403 19.61 9.42 12.63
CA GLY A 403 18.45 10.30 12.74
C GLY A 403 17.99 10.85 11.37
N ARG A 404 17.34 12.02 11.40
CA ARG A 404 16.77 12.62 10.17
C ARG A 404 17.81 13.00 9.12
N SER A 405 19.02 13.38 9.53
CA SER A 405 20.09 13.86 8.64
C SER A 405 20.79 12.74 7.88
N LEU A 406 21.01 11.58 8.50
CA LEU A 406 21.81 10.49 7.91
C LEU A 406 20.97 9.26 7.50
N ARG A 407 19.68 9.20 7.83
CA ARG A 407 18.82 8.04 7.47
C ARG A 407 18.80 7.76 5.95
N ILE A 408 18.78 8.81 5.11
CA ILE A 408 18.77 8.67 3.65
C ILE A 408 20.08 8.06 3.14
N PRO A 409 21.29 8.62 3.40
CA PRO A 409 22.53 8.02 2.91
C PRO A 409 22.75 6.61 3.46
N PHE A 410 22.47 6.33 4.72
CA PHE A 410 22.66 4.97 5.27
C PHE A 410 21.70 3.95 4.64
N THR A 411 20.43 4.33 4.40
CA THR A 411 19.49 3.44 3.73
C THR A 411 19.87 3.22 2.26
N ALA A 412 20.36 4.26 1.57
CA ALA A 412 20.84 4.15 0.20
C ALA A 412 22.06 3.22 0.08
N MET A 413 23.01 3.30 1.04
CA MET A 413 24.14 2.37 1.11
C MET A 413 23.69 0.92 1.33
N GLY A 414 22.74 0.69 2.25
CA GLY A 414 22.15 -0.63 2.47
C GLY A 414 21.45 -1.17 1.20
N ALA A 415 20.69 -0.34 0.53
CA ALA A 415 20.01 -0.73 -0.71
C ALA A 415 21.02 -1.06 -1.85
N ALA A 416 22.11 -0.29 -1.96
CA ALA A 416 23.17 -0.57 -2.92
C ALA A 416 23.84 -1.93 -2.65
N TYR A 417 24.09 -2.26 -1.38
CA TYR A 417 24.60 -3.56 -0.97
C TYR A 417 23.67 -4.71 -1.37
N TYR A 418 22.38 -4.61 -1.08
CA TYR A 418 21.40 -5.65 -1.46
C TYR A 418 21.21 -5.74 -2.97
N SER A 419 21.20 -4.61 -3.69
CA SER A 419 21.16 -4.61 -5.15
C SER A 419 22.37 -5.29 -5.79
N LEU A 420 23.56 -5.17 -5.16
CA LEU A 420 24.74 -5.92 -5.60
C LEU A 420 24.57 -7.42 -5.40
N ARG A 421 24.03 -7.83 -4.23
CA ARG A 421 23.71 -9.24 -3.96
C ARG A 421 22.73 -9.81 -4.96
N ASP A 422 21.65 -9.09 -5.29
CA ASP A 422 20.67 -9.49 -6.32
C ASP A 422 21.36 -9.75 -7.67
N ARG A 423 22.31 -8.87 -8.06
CA ARG A 423 23.07 -9.04 -9.31
C ARG A 423 24.00 -10.25 -9.31
N LEU A 424 24.55 -10.60 -8.16
CA LEU A 424 25.47 -11.72 -7.98
C LEU A 424 24.73 -13.05 -7.71
N GLY A 425 23.41 -13.00 -7.46
CA GLY A 425 22.61 -14.20 -7.15
C GLY A 425 22.92 -14.82 -5.80
N VAL A 426 23.39 -14.01 -4.80
CA VAL A 426 23.85 -14.47 -3.48
C VAL A 426 23.06 -13.87 -2.33
#